data_b08bd7628c04f865e1dd0331bc9309e5
#
_entry.id   b08bd7628c04f865e1dd0331bc9309e5
#
_cell.length_a   1.000
_cell.length_b   1.000
_cell.length_c   1.000
_cell.angle_alpha   90.00
_cell.angle_beta   90.00
_cell.angle_gamma   90.00
#
_symmetry.space_group_name_H-M   'P 1'
#
loop_
_entity.id
_entity.type
_entity.pdbx_description
1 polymer ?
#
loop_
_entity_poly.entity_id
_entity_poly.type
_entity_poly.pdbx_seq_one_letter_code
_entity_poly.pdbx_strand_id
1 'polypeptide(L)'
;KLKRVNQLKNRQLAAAREVAAWRELEAQSRNIPRKWILSDEQIVEACRREATTLDELYMVRGMRESLSTNKARKVLECIKKGLNCPEDELPHIQKKAKSEQNVDAIVDVLSGIARKVARENDIAPQTLAPHSELVALARGHWDECELMKGWRRHMLGEGLVAFMEGKCTLRIAEGNLEITRS
;
A
#
# COMPACT_ATOMS: atom_id res chain seq x y z
N LYS A 1 7.98 1.12 -7.71
CA LYS A 1 6.51 0.98 -7.56
C LYS A 1 5.86 2.30 -7.97
N LEU A 2 4.89 2.27 -8.90
CA LEU A 2 4.11 3.44 -9.31
C LEU A 2 2.98 3.69 -8.30
N LYS A 3 2.70 4.98 -8.02
CA LYS A 3 1.54 5.38 -7.23
C LYS A 3 0.26 5.39 -8.10
N ARG A 4 -0.92 5.20 -7.48
CA ARG A 4 -2.25 5.29 -8.12
C ARG A 4 -2.53 4.28 -9.25
N VAL A 5 -1.76 3.21 -9.36
CA VAL A 5 -1.98 2.16 -10.38
C VAL A 5 -3.31 1.41 -10.23
N ASN A 6 -3.95 1.49 -9.07
CA ASN A 6 -5.25 0.87 -8.81
C ASN A 6 -6.39 1.41 -9.71
N GLN A 7 -6.17 2.54 -10.39
CA GLN A 7 -7.12 3.15 -11.33
C GLN A 7 -7.04 2.54 -12.73
N LEU A 8 -6.02 1.72 -12.99
CA LEU A 8 -5.75 1.14 -14.30
C LEU A 8 -6.38 -0.24 -14.45
N LYS A 9 -6.88 -0.55 -15.65
CA LYS A 9 -7.30 -1.90 -16.05
C LYS A 9 -6.06 -2.76 -16.40
N ASN A 10 -6.21 -4.09 -16.51
CA ASN A 10 -5.09 -5.01 -16.71
C ASN A 10 -4.17 -4.62 -17.89
N ARG A 11 -4.72 -4.29 -19.08
CA ARG A 11 -3.93 -3.83 -20.24
C ARG A 11 -3.26 -2.49 -20.02
N GLN A 12 -3.94 -1.55 -19.36
CA GLN A 12 -3.38 -0.26 -18.97
C GLN A 12 -2.25 -0.40 -17.95
N LEU A 13 -2.34 -1.42 -17.07
CA LEU A 13 -1.27 -1.77 -16.14
C LEU A 13 -0.04 -2.32 -16.88
N ALA A 14 -0.25 -3.18 -17.89
CA ALA A 14 0.83 -3.65 -18.73
C ALA A 14 1.52 -2.49 -19.45
N ALA A 15 0.75 -1.54 -19.99
CA ALA A 15 1.29 -0.32 -20.58
C ALA A 15 2.09 0.51 -19.55
N ALA A 16 1.56 0.70 -18.34
CA ALA A 16 2.25 1.43 -17.28
C ALA A 16 3.54 0.72 -16.83
N ARG A 17 3.59 -0.61 -16.84
CA ARG A 17 4.79 -1.41 -16.57
C ARG A 17 5.88 -1.12 -17.60
N GLU A 18 5.54 -1.14 -18.89
CA GLU A 18 6.49 -0.89 -19.98
C GLU A 18 7.03 0.56 -19.94
N VAL A 19 6.15 1.56 -19.75
CA VAL A 19 6.57 2.96 -19.62
C VAL A 19 7.44 3.19 -18.39
N ALA A 20 7.11 2.53 -17.26
CA ALA A 20 7.90 2.63 -16.05
C ALA A 20 9.29 2.01 -16.20
N ALA A 21 9.40 0.87 -16.88
CA ALA A 21 10.67 0.22 -17.20
C ALA A 21 11.54 1.13 -18.10
N TRP A 22 10.98 1.69 -19.17
CA TRP A 22 11.66 2.67 -20.00
C TRP A 22 12.15 3.89 -19.20
N ARG A 23 11.29 4.46 -18.35
CA ARG A 23 11.63 5.59 -17.49
C ARG A 23 12.80 5.30 -16.58
N GLU A 24 12.85 4.11 -16.00
CA GLU A 24 13.93 3.68 -15.10
C GLU A 24 15.26 3.60 -15.85
N LEU A 25 15.29 2.97 -17.04
CA LEU A 25 16.47 2.89 -17.90
C LEU A 25 16.95 4.28 -18.34
N GLU A 26 16.03 5.16 -18.75
CA GLU A 26 16.35 6.53 -19.15
C GLU A 26 16.92 7.34 -17.97
N ALA A 27 16.40 7.15 -16.78
CA ALA A 27 16.89 7.81 -15.56
C ALA A 27 18.30 7.33 -15.16
N GLN A 28 18.53 6.02 -15.25
CA GLN A 28 19.85 5.41 -15.00
C GLN A 28 20.89 5.90 -16.00
N SER A 29 20.58 5.89 -17.31
CA SER A 29 21.51 6.32 -18.35
C SER A 29 21.94 7.78 -18.21
N ARG A 30 21.10 8.62 -17.62
CA ARG A 30 21.35 10.05 -17.40
C ARG A 30 21.80 10.39 -15.98
N ASN A 31 21.86 9.39 -15.10
CA ASN A 31 22.14 9.56 -13.67
C ASN A 31 21.31 10.67 -13.00
N ILE A 32 19.99 10.67 -13.27
CA ILE A 32 19.05 11.64 -12.71
C ILE A 32 17.85 10.94 -12.06
N PRO A 33 17.16 11.58 -11.11
CA PRO A 33 15.96 11.03 -10.49
C PRO A 33 14.87 10.74 -11.53
N ARG A 34 14.27 9.55 -11.50
CA ARG A 34 13.23 9.12 -12.44
C ARG A 34 12.03 10.08 -12.55
N LYS A 35 11.71 10.80 -11.46
CA LYS A 35 10.65 11.81 -11.47
C LYS A 35 10.95 13.02 -12.36
N TRP A 36 12.22 13.25 -12.69
CA TRP A 36 12.61 14.31 -13.60
C TRP A 36 12.43 13.93 -15.07
N ILE A 37 12.26 12.62 -15.35
CA ILE A 37 11.88 12.14 -16.67
C ILE A 37 10.37 12.23 -16.84
N LEU A 38 9.63 11.54 -15.97
CA LEU A 38 8.17 11.53 -15.91
C LEU A 38 7.70 11.27 -14.48
N SER A 39 6.67 11.96 -14.03
CA SER A 39 6.01 11.68 -12.77
C SER A 39 5.15 10.41 -12.85
N ASP A 40 4.83 9.82 -11.70
CA ASP A 40 3.93 8.66 -11.64
C ASP A 40 2.53 9.01 -12.18
N GLU A 41 2.06 10.23 -11.90
CA GLU A 41 0.77 10.75 -12.34
C GLU A 41 0.70 10.85 -13.87
N GLN A 42 1.77 11.36 -14.53
CA GLN A 42 1.84 11.45 -15.98
C GLN A 42 1.77 10.06 -16.64
N ILE A 43 2.49 9.07 -16.10
CA ILE A 43 2.47 7.71 -16.61
C ILE A 43 1.07 7.11 -16.48
N VAL A 44 0.48 7.20 -15.27
CA VAL A 44 -0.85 6.64 -15.00
C VAL A 44 -1.90 7.28 -15.90
N GLU A 45 -1.88 8.61 -16.07
CA GLU A 45 -2.86 9.31 -16.88
C GLU A 45 -2.71 8.97 -18.38
N ALA A 46 -1.47 8.91 -18.90
CA ALA A 46 -1.22 8.51 -20.29
C ALA A 46 -1.71 7.09 -20.58
N CYS A 47 -1.44 6.14 -19.68
CA CYS A 47 -1.88 4.75 -19.82
C CYS A 47 -3.39 4.61 -19.62
N ARG A 48 -4.01 5.38 -18.73
CA ARG A 48 -5.46 5.39 -18.52
C ARG A 48 -6.22 5.87 -19.74
N ARG A 49 -5.67 6.86 -20.44
CA ARG A 49 -6.21 7.40 -21.72
C ARG A 49 -5.90 6.50 -22.91
N GLU A 50 -5.05 5.49 -22.74
CA GLU A 50 -4.58 4.62 -23.81
C GLU A 50 -3.99 5.42 -24.98
N ALA A 51 -3.20 6.46 -24.68
CA ALA A 51 -2.66 7.38 -25.66
C ALA A 51 -1.84 6.62 -26.72
N THR A 52 -2.20 6.75 -28.00
CA THR A 52 -1.57 6.10 -29.16
C THR A 52 -0.95 7.08 -30.13
N THR A 53 -1.26 8.37 -30.01
CA THR A 53 -0.75 9.47 -30.83
C THR A 53 -0.03 10.51 -29.98
N LEU A 54 0.81 11.32 -30.62
CA LEU A 54 1.51 12.42 -29.93
C LEU A 54 0.53 13.44 -29.34
N ASP A 55 -0.55 13.74 -30.05
CA ASP A 55 -1.53 14.71 -29.61
C ASP A 55 -2.25 14.21 -28.35
N GLU A 56 -2.69 12.97 -28.35
CA GLU A 56 -3.30 12.34 -27.15
C GLU A 56 -2.33 12.32 -25.97
N LEU A 57 -1.05 12.00 -26.20
CA LEU A 57 -0.03 11.98 -25.17
C LEU A 57 0.18 13.38 -24.58
N TYR A 58 0.22 14.41 -25.43
CA TYR A 58 0.41 15.79 -25.02
C TYR A 58 -0.83 16.44 -24.37
N MET A 59 -2.00 15.80 -24.43
CA MET A 59 -3.17 16.16 -23.62
C MET A 59 -2.96 15.86 -22.13
N VAL A 60 -1.98 15.02 -21.78
CA VAL A 60 -1.62 14.80 -20.37
C VAL A 60 -0.81 15.99 -19.86
N ARG A 61 -1.28 16.59 -18.77
CA ARG A 61 -0.68 17.79 -18.18
C ARG A 61 0.82 17.61 -17.90
N GLY A 62 1.61 18.55 -18.41
CA GLY A 62 3.07 18.59 -18.23
C GLY A 62 3.84 17.58 -19.09
N MET A 63 3.18 16.82 -19.97
CA MET A 63 3.84 15.82 -20.79
C MET A 63 4.70 16.47 -21.90
N ARG A 64 4.21 17.55 -22.49
CA ARG A 64 4.91 18.30 -23.55
C ARG A 64 6.21 18.94 -23.03
N GLU A 65 6.18 19.44 -21.81
CA GLU A 65 7.34 20.06 -21.16
C GLU A 65 8.35 19.03 -20.67
N SER A 66 7.88 17.83 -20.34
CA SER A 66 8.73 16.75 -19.80
C SER A 66 9.47 15.97 -20.89
N LEU A 67 8.88 15.85 -22.09
CA LEU A 67 9.39 14.97 -23.14
C LEU A 67 9.69 15.71 -24.45
N SER A 68 10.89 15.49 -25.01
CA SER A 68 11.16 15.78 -26.43
C SER A 68 10.32 14.82 -27.30
N THR A 69 10.06 15.23 -28.55
CA THR A 69 9.27 14.43 -29.51
C THR A 69 9.78 13.00 -29.68
N ASN A 70 11.11 12.79 -29.69
CA ASN A 70 11.71 11.45 -29.82
C ASN A 70 11.42 10.58 -28.58
N LYS A 71 11.45 11.15 -27.38
CA LYS A 71 11.12 10.43 -26.14
C LYS A 71 9.62 10.17 -26.02
N ALA A 72 8.79 11.13 -26.47
CA ALA A 72 7.35 10.95 -26.55
C ALA A 72 6.98 9.76 -27.47
N ARG A 73 7.64 9.60 -28.62
CA ARG A 73 7.45 8.43 -29.50
C ARG A 73 7.81 7.12 -28.80
N LYS A 74 8.93 7.07 -28.05
CA LYS A 74 9.31 5.87 -27.27
C LYS A 74 8.28 5.54 -26.18
N VAL A 75 7.73 6.54 -25.51
CA VAL A 75 6.64 6.35 -24.54
C VAL A 75 5.41 5.75 -25.23
N LEU A 76 5.03 6.26 -26.41
CA LEU A 76 3.91 5.71 -27.19
C LEU A 76 4.16 4.25 -27.63
N GLU A 77 5.39 3.92 -28.03
CA GLU A 77 5.77 2.52 -28.34
C GLU A 77 5.59 1.62 -27.11
N CYS A 78 6.04 2.06 -25.94
CA CYS A 78 5.84 1.34 -24.69
C CYS A 78 4.35 1.16 -24.35
N ILE A 79 3.54 2.20 -24.51
CA ILE A 79 2.09 2.13 -24.28
C ILE A 79 1.46 1.10 -25.24
N LYS A 80 1.74 1.20 -26.55
CA LYS A 80 1.25 0.25 -27.56
C LYS A 80 1.67 -1.19 -27.26
N LYS A 81 2.93 -1.39 -26.89
CA LYS A 81 3.45 -2.71 -26.50
C LYS A 81 2.66 -3.29 -25.33
N GLY A 82 2.45 -2.51 -24.28
CA GLY A 82 1.71 -2.98 -23.10
C GLY A 82 0.23 -3.20 -23.36
N LEU A 83 -0.43 -2.36 -24.18
CA LEU A 83 -1.84 -2.56 -24.57
C LEU A 83 -2.04 -3.84 -25.40
N ASN A 84 -1.04 -4.23 -26.20
CA ASN A 84 -1.04 -5.46 -27.00
C ASN A 84 -0.46 -6.68 -26.26
N CYS A 85 -0.20 -6.57 -24.95
CA CYS A 85 0.31 -7.67 -24.14
C CYS A 85 -0.66 -8.87 -24.19
N PRO A 86 -0.16 -10.12 -24.39
CA PRO A 86 -0.98 -11.32 -24.28
C PRO A 86 -1.69 -11.44 -22.94
N GLU A 87 -2.84 -12.10 -22.91
CA GLU A 87 -3.69 -12.19 -21.71
C GLU A 87 -2.99 -12.91 -20.53
N ASP A 88 -2.20 -13.92 -20.84
CA ASP A 88 -1.42 -14.73 -19.89
C ASP A 88 -0.25 -13.95 -19.25
N GLU A 89 0.22 -12.88 -19.89
CA GLU A 89 1.29 -12.01 -19.37
C GLU A 89 0.77 -10.73 -18.70
N LEU A 90 -0.55 -10.53 -18.64
CA LEU A 90 -1.13 -9.33 -18.08
C LEU A 90 -0.84 -9.25 -16.56
N PRO A 91 -0.36 -8.11 -16.07
CA PRO A 91 -0.19 -7.92 -14.65
C PRO A 91 -1.54 -7.87 -13.95
N HIS A 92 -1.72 -8.71 -12.94
CA HIS A 92 -2.88 -8.67 -12.07
C HIS A 92 -2.53 -7.87 -10.82
N ILE A 93 -3.24 -6.75 -10.59
CA ILE A 93 -3.27 -6.19 -9.24
C ILE A 93 -4.16 -7.11 -8.42
N GLN A 94 -3.60 -7.75 -7.41
CA GLN A 94 -4.42 -8.32 -6.36
C GLN A 94 -5.25 -7.15 -5.79
N LYS A 95 -6.48 -7.01 -6.25
CA LYS A 95 -7.46 -6.16 -5.59
C LYS A 95 -7.58 -6.73 -4.19
N LYS A 96 -7.24 -5.93 -3.18
CA LYS A 96 -7.61 -6.30 -1.81
C LYS A 96 -9.07 -6.74 -1.86
N ALA A 97 -9.34 -7.93 -1.36
CA ALA A 97 -10.67 -8.51 -1.40
C ALA A 97 -11.68 -7.45 -0.94
N LYS A 98 -12.69 -7.18 -1.76
CA LYS A 98 -13.81 -6.32 -1.38
C LYS A 98 -14.50 -7.01 -0.22
N SER A 99 -14.61 -6.28 0.90
CA SER A 99 -15.24 -6.72 2.14
C SER A 99 -14.33 -7.51 3.09
N GLU A 100 -13.15 -6.97 3.42
CA GLU A 100 -12.64 -7.24 4.77
C GLU A 100 -13.62 -6.57 5.74
N GLN A 101 -14.08 -7.35 6.71
CA GLN A 101 -14.98 -6.88 7.76
C GLN A 101 -14.45 -5.58 8.37
N ASN A 102 -15.33 -4.59 8.57
CA ASN A 102 -14.92 -3.38 9.27
C ASN A 102 -14.52 -3.75 10.69
N VAL A 103 -13.24 -3.58 10.99
CA VAL A 103 -12.64 -3.90 12.30
C VAL A 103 -12.27 -2.65 13.09
N ASP A 104 -12.67 -1.47 12.64
CA ASP A 104 -12.22 -0.19 13.22
C ASP A 104 -12.52 -0.12 14.72
N ALA A 105 -13.73 -0.48 15.15
CA ALA A 105 -14.09 -0.51 16.56
C ALA A 105 -13.24 -1.50 17.38
N ILE A 106 -12.92 -2.67 16.80
CA ILE A 106 -12.04 -3.65 17.45
C ILE A 106 -10.63 -3.05 17.58
N VAL A 107 -10.11 -2.46 16.52
CA VAL A 107 -8.78 -1.84 16.49
C VAL A 107 -8.67 -0.70 17.51
N ASP A 108 -9.73 0.09 17.71
CA ASP A 108 -9.75 1.16 18.72
C ASP A 108 -9.61 0.59 20.14
N VAL A 109 -10.32 -0.48 20.46
CA VAL A 109 -10.22 -1.17 21.74
C VAL A 109 -8.81 -1.77 21.93
N LEU A 110 -8.29 -2.49 20.92
CA LEU A 110 -6.93 -3.05 20.96
C LEU A 110 -5.87 -1.96 21.12
N SER A 111 -6.08 -0.80 20.49
CA SER A 111 -5.19 0.38 20.64
C SER A 111 -5.21 0.93 22.06
N GLY A 112 -6.36 0.92 22.73
CA GLY A 112 -6.49 1.30 24.14
C GLY A 112 -5.68 0.38 25.06
N ILE A 113 -5.80 -0.93 24.86
CA ILE A 113 -5.02 -1.93 25.60
C ILE A 113 -3.52 -1.75 25.34
N ALA A 114 -3.11 -1.59 24.06
CA ALA A 114 -1.72 -1.39 23.69
C ALA A 114 -1.12 -0.12 24.34
N ARG A 115 -1.85 0.97 24.38
CA ARG A 115 -1.41 2.22 25.06
C ARG A 115 -1.23 2.03 26.56
N LYS A 116 -2.12 1.27 27.23
CA LYS A 116 -1.99 0.93 28.63
C LYS A 116 -0.70 0.17 28.90
N VAL A 117 -0.50 -0.97 28.20
CA VAL A 117 0.69 -1.82 28.35
C VAL A 117 1.97 -1.06 28.01
N ALA A 118 1.96 -0.24 26.97
CA ALA A 118 3.09 0.60 26.57
C ALA A 118 3.49 1.58 27.67
N ARG A 119 2.49 2.24 28.31
CA ARG A 119 2.72 3.17 29.43
C ARG A 119 3.30 2.46 30.65
N GLU A 120 2.79 1.28 30.98
CA GLU A 120 3.26 0.50 32.13
C GLU A 120 4.71 -0.02 31.97
N ASN A 121 5.20 -0.07 30.73
CA ASN A 121 6.56 -0.55 30.42
C ASN A 121 7.47 0.53 29.85
N ASP A 122 7.09 1.81 29.90
CA ASP A 122 7.85 2.95 29.39
C ASP A 122 8.27 2.80 27.90
N ILE A 123 7.39 2.22 27.08
CA ILE A 123 7.60 2.00 25.65
C ILE A 123 6.66 2.92 24.86
N ALA A 124 7.16 3.48 23.75
CA ALA A 124 6.29 4.22 22.82
C ALA A 124 5.23 3.28 22.19
N PRO A 125 3.92 3.62 22.25
CA PRO A 125 2.86 2.74 21.75
C PRO A 125 3.07 2.28 20.30
N GLN A 126 3.58 3.16 19.44
CA GLN A 126 3.86 2.85 18.03
C GLN A 126 4.99 1.83 17.86
N THR A 127 5.93 1.78 18.82
CA THR A 127 7.01 0.78 18.83
C THR A 127 6.50 -0.56 19.29
N LEU A 128 5.62 -0.59 20.29
CA LEU A 128 5.02 -1.83 20.80
C LEU A 128 4.03 -2.42 19.80
N ALA A 129 3.07 -1.62 19.31
CA ALA A 129 1.99 -2.04 18.43
C ALA A 129 1.64 -0.95 17.40
N PRO A 130 2.29 -0.94 16.22
CA PRO A 130 1.87 -0.10 15.10
C PRO A 130 0.41 -0.36 14.71
N HIS A 131 -0.32 0.66 14.25
CA HIS A 131 -1.73 0.53 13.88
C HIS A 131 -1.98 -0.57 12.82
N SER A 132 -1.06 -0.72 11.84
CA SER A 132 -1.15 -1.77 10.82
C SER A 132 -1.14 -3.19 11.42
N GLU A 133 -0.38 -3.41 12.48
CA GLU A 133 -0.30 -4.69 13.20
C GLU A 133 -1.60 -4.99 13.96
N LEU A 134 -2.19 -3.97 14.59
CA LEU A 134 -3.47 -4.12 15.28
C LEU A 134 -4.60 -4.43 14.28
N VAL A 135 -4.57 -3.81 13.10
CA VAL A 135 -5.51 -4.14 12.01
C VAL A 135 -5.32 -5.57 11.52
N ALA A 136 -4.07 -6.02 11.31
CA ALA A 136 -3.77 -7.39 10.89
C ALA A 136 -4.26 -8.40 11.95
N LEU A 137 -3.99 -8.12 13.24
CA LEU A 137 -4.45 -8.95 14.35
C LEU A 137 -5.97 -9.03 14.41
N ALA A 138 -6.67 -7.88 14.31
CA ALA A 138 -8.13 -7.81 14.35
C ALA A 138 -8.80 -8.57 13.19
N ARG A 139 -8.10 -8.74 12.06
CA ARG A 139 -8.53 -9.51 10.88
C ARG A 139 -8.17 -10.99 10.94
N GLY A 140 -7.50 -11.43 11.99
CA GLY A 140 -7.10 -12.82 12.15
C GLY A 140 -5.82 -13.21 11.39
N HIS A 141 -5.06 -12.25 10.86
CA HIS A 141 -3.79 -12.50 10.15
C HIS A 141 -2.62 -12.62 11.15
N TRP A 142 -2.71 -13.51 12.08
CA TRP A 142 -1.81 -13.61 13.24
C TRP A 142 -0.40 -14.06 12.84
N ASP A 143 -0.28 -14.96 11.86
CA ASP A 143 1.00 -15.55 11.43
C ASP A 143 1.91 -14.51 10.75
N GLU A 144 1.33 -13.50 10.12
CA GLU A 144 2.05 -12.42 9.42
C GLU A 144 2.39 -11.24 10.34
N CYS A 145 1.86 -11.25 11.59
CA CYS A 145 1.91 -10.12 12.50
C CYS A 145 3.21 -10.12 13.32
N GLU A 146 4.00 -9.05 13.23
CA GLU A 146 5.21 -8.87 14.08
C GLU A 146 4.86 -8.76 15.57
N LEU A 147 3.63 -8.36 15.88
CA LEU A 147 3.10 -8.34 17.25
C LEU A 147 3.02 -9.73 17.87
N MET A 148 2.96 -10.80 17.06
CA MET A 148 2.93 -12.20 17.49
C MET A 148 4.32 -12.84 17.55
N LYS A 149 5.41 -12.05 17.45
CA LYS A 149 6.78 -12.54 17.44
C LYS A 149 7.61 -11.96 18.60
N GLY A 150 8.54 -12.80 19.11
CA GLY A 150 9.52 -12.41 20.11
C GLY A 150 8.91 -11.74 21.36
N TRP A 151 9.54 -10.67 21.84
CA TRP A 151 9.17 -9.99 23.08
C TRP A 151 7.78 -9.31 23.01
N ARG A 152 7.36 -8.83 21.82
CA ARG A 152 6.04 -8.21 21.64
C ARG A 152 4.91 -9.20 21.89
N ARG A 153 5.10 -10.44 21.49
CA ARG A 153 4.13 -11.52 21.73
C ARG A 153 3.84 -11.70 23.22
N HIS A 154 4.88 -11.84 24.02
CA HIS A 154 4.73 -12.06 25.46
C HIS A 154 4.23 -10.82 26.19
N MET A 155 4.67 -9.64 25.78
CA MET A 155 4.30 -8.38 26.44
C MET A 155 2.86 -7.95 26.13
N LEU A 156 2.38 -8.17 24.91
CA LEU A 156 1.09 -7.66 24.44
C LEU A 156 0.30 -8.67 23.59
N GLY A 157 0.94 -9.32 22.60
CA GLY A 157 0.25 -10.12 21.59
C GLY A 157 -0.66 -11.19 22.16
N GLU A 158 -0.17 -11.99 23.10
CA GLU A 158 -0.95 -13.06 23.75
C GLU A 158 -2.14 -12.49 24.55
N GLY A 159 -1.96 -11.34 25.18
CA GLY A 159 -3.04 -10.64 25.89
C GLY A 159 -4.14 -10.13 24.96
N LEU A 160 -3.77 -9.59 23.81
CA LEU A 160 -4.74 -9.13 22.79
C LEU A 160 -5.52 -10.31 22.18
N VAL A 161 -4.84 -11.42 21.88
CA VAL A 161 -5.50 -12.65 21.39
C VAL A 161 -6.47 -13.18 22.43
N ALA A 162 -6.06 -13.30 23.69
CA ALA A 162 -6.93 -13.76 24.78
C ALA A 162 -8.17 -12.85 24.94
N PHE A 163 -8.01 -11.54 24.77
CA PHE A 163 -9.13 -10.61 24.78
C PHE A 163 -10.08 -10.85 23.59
N MET A 164 -9.56 -11.00 22.37
CA MET A 164 -10.37 -11.27 21.18
C MET A 164 -11.10 -12.61 21.24
N GLU A 165 -10.54 -13.59 21.92
CA GLU A 165 -11.15 -14.89 22.19
C GLU A 165 -12.17 -14.88 23.35
N GLY A 166 -12.40 -13.71 23.96
CA GLY A 166 -13.34 -13.59 25.08
C GLY A 166 -12.84 -14.14 26.42
N LYS A 167 -11.54 -14.45 26.54
CA LYS A 167 -10.90 -14.94 27.77
C LYS A 167 -10.56 -13.82 28.76
N CYS A 168 -10.72 -12.56 28.36
CA CYS A 168 -10.47 -11.38 29.15
C CYS A 168 -11.59 -10.37 28.99
N THR A 169 -11.87 -9.60 30.03
CA THR A 169 -12.81 -8.47 30.01
C THR A 169 -12.10 -7.16 30.32
N LEU A 170 -12.63 -6.07 29.78
CA LEU A 170 -12.17 -4.71 30.05
C LEU A 170 -13.17 -4.04 30.98
N ARG A 171 -12.66 -3.34 32.00
CA ARG A 171 -13.45 -2.43 32.82
C ARG A 171 -12.69 -1.15 33.11
N ILE A 172 -13.42 -0.11 33.43
CA ILE A 172 -12.84 1.14 33.94
C ILE A 172 -13.08 1.16 35.45
N ALA A 173 -12.01 1.17 36.23
CA ALA A 173 -12.07 1.31 37.67
C ALA A 173 -11.17 2.47 38.11
N GLU A 174 -11.71 3.38 38.90
CA GLU A 174 -10.99 4.57 39.41
C GLU A 174 -10.29 5.39 38.32
N GLY A 175 -10.92 5.49 37.11
CA GLY A 175 -10.35 6.20 35.97
C GLY A 175 -9.26 5.44 35.20
N ASN A 176 -8.96 4.20 35.57
CA ASN A 176 -7.97 3.36 34.91
C ASN A 176 -8.62 2.23 34.15
N LEU A 177 -8.02 1.85 33.01
CA LEU A 177 -8.39 0.66 32.25
C LEU A 177 -7.81 -0.58 32.93
N GLU A 178 -8.66 -1.53 33.31
CA GLU A 178 -8.26 -2.80 33.87
C GLU A 178 -8.62 -3.94 32.94
N ILE A 179 -7.75 -4.95 32.86
CA ILE A 179 -7.94 -6.20 32.12
C ILE A 179 -8.06 -7.33 33.14
N THR A 180 -9.19 -8.00 33.14
CA THR A 180 -9.44 -9.10 34.03
C THR A 180 -9.61 -10.40 33.25
N ARG A 181 -8.92 -11.46 33.61
CA ARG A 181 -9.14 -12.77 33.00
C ARG A 181 -10.47 -13.32 33.49
N SER A 182 -11.28 -13.84 32.56
CA SER A 182 -12.54 -14.54 32.85
C SER A 182 -12.26 -15.93 33.37
#